data_d47f9ecd3d5697f1c2f787465dbc7e7a
#
_entry.id   d47f9ecd3d5697f1c2f787465dbc7e7a
#
_cell.length_a   1.000
_cell.length_b   1.000
_cell.length_c   1.000
_cell.angle_alpha   90.00
_cell.angle_beta   90.00
_cell.angle_gamma   90.00
#
_symmetry.space_group_name_H-M   'P 1'
#
loop_
_entity.id
_entity.type
_entity.pdbx_description
1 polymer ?
#
loop_
_entity_poly.entity_id
_entity_poly.type
_entity_poly.pdbx_seq_one_letter_code
_entity_poly.pdbx_strand_id
1 'polypeptide(L)'
;AYAVKYPASWDFSQVAAGANDASKRIQSIAATCPETKIVLGGYSQGAAVMDVVTTSPIAGLGYTKPLPAAAVPHVAAVAVFGNPSARLGRPLTLLSPDFGARTADLCNTNDPICSSGDDFDSHSSYPESGLVKLAAQWITKHVQQRKTSTANS
;
A
#
# COMPACT_ATOMS: atom_id res chain seq x y z
N ALA A 1 0.93 -15.34 -0.88
CA ALA A 1 0.33 -14.08 -0.40
C ALA A 1 0.14 -14.12 1.11
N TYR A 2 0.10 -12.93 1.74
CA TYR A 2 -0.17 -12.77 3.16
C TYR A 2 -1.31 -11.77 3.36
N ALA A 3 -2.36 -12.18 4.05
CA ALA A 3 -3.45 -11.29 4.45
C ALA A 3 -3.08 -10.63 5.79
N VAL A 4 -3.04 -9.29 5.81
CA VAL A 4 -2.77 -8.51 7.02
C VAL A 4 -3.85 -8.77 8.05
N LYS A 5 -3.44 -9.08 9.28
CA LYS A 5 -4.34 -9.50 10.37
C LYS A 5 -4.68 -8.29 11.24
N TYR A 6 -5.90 -7.81 11.13
CA TYR A 6 -6.48 -6.79 12.00
C TYR A 6 -8.01 -6.81 11.85
N PRO A 7 -8.78 -6.25 12.80
CA PRO A 7 -10.25 -6.21 12.70
C PRO A 7 -10.70 -5.13 11.71
N ALA A 8 -10.59 -5.42 10.40
CA ALA A 8 -11.01 -4.51 9.34
C ALA A 8 -12.50 -4.15 9.46
N SER A 9 -12.81 -2.87 9.50
CA SER A 9 -14.16 -2.33 9.67
C SER A 9 -14.20 -0.85 9.28
N TRP A 10 -15.30 -0.16 9.55
CA TRP A 10 -15.38 1.30 9.44
C TRP A 10 -14.69 2.04 10.61
N ASP A 11 -14.20 1.32 11.62
CA ASP A 11 -13.44 1.88 12.73
C ASP A 11 -11.97 2.06 12.34
N PHE A 12 -11.61 3.25 11.91
CA PHE A 12 -10.24 3.61 11.50
C PHE A 12 -9.21 3.60 12.64
N SER A 13 -9.64 3.45 13.90
CA SER A 13 -8.70 3.25 15.02
C SER A 13 -7.90 1.94 14.88
N GLN A 14 -8.41 0.99 14.10
CA GLN A 14 -7.77 -0.31 13.84
C GLN A 14 -6.66 -0.26 12.79
N VAL A 15 -6.51 0.84 12.08
CA VAL A 15 -5.45 1.02 11.04
C VAL A 15 -4.05 0.78 11.62
N ALA A 16 -3.78 1.26 12.82
CA ALA A 16 -2.49 1.05 13.48
C ALA A 16 -2.19 -0.43 13.78
N ALA A 17 -3.20 -1.21 14.16
CA ALA A 17 -3.05 -2.66 14.37
C ALA A 17 -2.67 -3.35 13.05
N GLY A 18 -3.36 -3.02 11.96
CA GLY A 18 -3.03 -3.51 10.62
C GLY A 18 -1.62 -3.11 10.17
N ALA A 19 -1.23 -1.86 10.41
CA ALA A 19 0.10 -1.37 10.07
C ALA A 19 1.21 -2.10 10.84
N ASN A 20 1.00 -2.38 12.12
CA ASN A 20 1.95 -3.16 12.93
C ASN A 20 2.11 -4.60 12.42
N ASP A 21 1.01 -5.27 12.06
CA ASP A 21 1.06 -6.64 11.54
C ASP A 21 1.76 -6.66 10.16
N ALA A 22 1.39 -5.75 9.25
CA ALA A 22 1.99 -5.63 7.93
C ALA A 22 3.50 -5.36 8.03
N SER A 23 3.89 -4.38 8.83
CA SER A 23 5.30 -4.01 9.01
C SER A 23 6.12 -5.16 9.60
N LYS A 24 5.60 -5.83 10.64
CA LYS A 24 6.24 -7.02 11.21
C LYS A 24 6.47 -8.11 10.15
N ARG A 25 5.48 -8.34 9.27
CA ARG A 25 5.59 -9.34 8.20
C ARG A 25 6.62 -8.93 7.16
N ILE A 26 6.64 -7.66 6.74
CA ILE A 26 7.64 -7.14 5.80
C ILE A 26 9.05 -7.33 6.36
N GLN A 27 9.29 -6.94 7.61
CA GLN A 27 10.58 -7.09 8.27
C GLN A 27 11.02 -8.55 8.36
N SER A 28 10.09 -9.46 8.70
CA SER A 28 10.37 -10.89 8.75
C SER A 28 10.81 -11.43 7.38
N ILE A 29 10.09 -11.06 6.29
CA ILE A 29 10.46 -11.50 4.94
C ILE A 29 11.80 -10.92 4.52
N ALA A 30 12.05 -9.64 4.76
CA ALA A 30 13.30 -8.99 4.42
C ALA A 30 14.50 -9.66 5.11
N ALA A 31 14.33 -10.12 6.36
CA ALA A 31 15.38 -10.78 7.12
C ALA A 31 15.61 -12.25 6.72
N THR A 32 14.53 -12.99 6.41
CA THR A 32 14.63 -14.45 6.17
C THR A 32 14.70 -14.83 4.71
N CYS A 33 14.23 -13.96 3.82
CA CYS A 33 14.17 -14.19 2.38
C CYS A 33 14.66 -12.94 1.62
N PRO A 34 15.93 -12.58 1.70
CA PRO A 34 16.45 -11.29 1.22
C PRO A 34 16.25 -11.07 -0.27
N GLU A 35 16.17 -12.12 -1.08
CA GLU A 35 15.93 -12.03 -2.53
C GLU A 35 14.45 -11.81 -2.89
N THR A 36 13.55 -11.92 -1.90
CA THR A 36 12.11 -11.77 -2.15
C THR A 36 11.75 -10.32 -2.43
N LYS A 37 11.07 -10.08 -3.55
CA LYS A 37 10.46 -8.80 -3.87
C LYS A 37 9.04 -8.76 -3.29
N ILE A 38 8.80 -7.82 -2.39
CA ILE A 38 7.53 -7.66 -1.68
C ILE A 38 6.65 -6.68 -2.47
N VAL A 39 5.39 -7.02 -2.65
CA VAL A 39 4.37 -6.10 -3.16
C VAL A 39 3.36 -5.87 -2.05
N LEU A 40 3.06 -4.61 -1.77
CA LEU A 40 2.05 -4.20 -0.82
C LEU A 40 0.75 -3.90 -1.55
N GLY A 41 -0.38 -4.27 -0.96
CA GLY A 41 -1.70 -3.97 -1.49
C GLY A 41 -2.66 -3.55 -0.40
N GLY A 42 -3.57 -2.61 -0.71
CA GLY A 42 -4.59 -2.16 0.20
C GLY A 42 -5.84 -1.63 -0.52
N TYR A 43 -7.01 -1.88 0.06
CA TYR A 43 -8.28 -1.36 -0.41
C TYR A 43 -8.98 -0.66 0.75
N SER A 44 -9.51 0.56 0.50
CA SER A 44 -10.28 1.31 1.49
C SER A 44 -9.49 1.50 2.80
N GLN A 45 -9.96 1.00 3.94
CA GLN A 45 -9.21 1.01 5.18
C GLN A 45 -7.85 0.32 5.06
N GLY A 46 -7.74 -0.75 4.24
CA GLY A 46 -6.46 -1.39 3.94
C GLY A 46 -5.49 -0.49 3.18
N ALA A 47 -5.98 0.46 2.38
CA ALA A 47 -5.15 1.51 1.78
C ALA A 47 -4.60 2.46 2.86
N ALA A 48 -5.42 2.86 3.83
CA ALA A 48 -4.96 3.65 4.97
C ALA A 48 -3.91 2.90 5.83
N VAL A 49 -4.03 1.57 5.95
CA VAL A 49 -2.97 0.74 6.56
C VAL A 49 -1.65 0.88 5.79
N MET A 50 -1.70 0.84 4.46
CA MET A 50 -0.49 1.00 3.64
C MET A 50 0.07 2.43 3.71
N ASP A 51 -0.79 3.45 3.81
CA ASP A 51 -0.34 4.83 4.06
C ASP A 51 0.51 4.90 5.33
N VAL A 52 0.03 4.36 6.45
CA VAL A 52 0.79 4.37 7.72
C VAL A 52 2.12 3.63 7.57
N VAL A 53 2.12 2.43 6.99
CA VAL A 53 3.34 1.61 6.82
C VAL A 53 4.39 2.33 5.98
N THR A 54 3.98 3.05 4.94
CA THR A 54 4.89 3.59 3.92
C THR A 54 5.26 5.06 4.12
N THR A 55 4.54 5.78 5.00
CA THR A 55 4.80 7.20 5.24
C THR A 55 5.29 7.53 6.64
N SER A 56 5.11 6.62 7.61
CA SER A 56 5.45 6.86 9.03
C SER A 56 6.78 6.22 9.41
N PRO A 57 7.89 6.96 9.33
CA PRO A 57 9.22 6.43 9.67
C PRO A 57 9.42 6.30 11.18
N ILE A 58 8.52 6.88 11.98
CA ILE A 58 8.56 6.89 13.45
C ILE A 58 7.29 6.28 14.04
N ALA A 59 7.42 5.69 15.23
CA ALA A 59 6.27 5.18 15.98
C ALA A 59 5.36 6.34 16.45
N GLY A 60 4.05 6.09 16.47
CA GLY A 60 3.06 7.05 16.94
C GLY A 60 1.63 6.56 16.73
N LEU A 61 0.68 7.10 17.49
CA LEU A 61 -0.76 6.82 17.36
C LEU A 61 -1.09 5.30 17.28
N GLY A 62 -0.40 4.48 18.09
CA GLY A 62 -0.58 3.03 18.08
C GLY A 62 0.26 2.27 17.05
N TYR A 63 0.88 2.94 16.08
CA TYR A 63 1.87 2.32 15.20
C TYR A 63 3.23 2.24 15.91
N THR A 64 3.64 1.03 16.27
CA THR A 64 4.83 0.78 17.12
C THR A 64 5.96 0.05 16.38
N LYS A 65 5.74 -0.32 15.14
CA LYS A 65 6.64 -1.14 14.31
C LYS A 65 6.98 -0.45 12.98
N PRO A 66 7.54 0.79 12.99
CA PRO A 66 7.92 1.45 11.74
C PRO A 66 8.91 0.60 10.93
N LEU A 67 8.82 0.72 9.61
CA LEU A 67 9.74 0.00 8.72
C LEU A 67 11.16 0.57 8.87
N PRO A 68 12.16 -0.26 9.17
CA PRO A 68 13.54 0.18 9.15
C PRO A 68 13.99 0.44 7.70
N ALA A 69 14.92 1.36 7.53
CA ALA A 69 15.49 1.71 6.21
C ALA A 69 15.96 0.48 5.42
N ALA A 70 16.51 -0.52 6.11
CA ALA A 70 16.96 -1.77 5.50
C ALA A 70 15.81 -2.59 4.86
N ALA A 71 14.57 -2.44 5.30
CA ALA A 71 13.42 -3.15 4.73
C ALA A 71 12.87 -2.46 3.46
N VAL A 72 13.11 -1.17 3.29
CA VAL A 72 12.59 -0.37 2.18
C VAL A 72 12.96 -0.91 0.79
N PRO A 73 14.19 -1.35 0.51
CA PRO A 73 14.58 -1.90 -0.79
C PRO A 73 13.85 -3.20 -1.17
N HIS A 74 13.35 -3.96 -0.19
CA HIS A 74 12.64 -5.22 -0.43
C HIS A 74 11.21 -5.00 -0.97
N VAL A 75 10.60 -3.84 -0.72
CA VAL A 75 9.29 -3.50 -1.26
C VAL A 75 9.44 -2.99 -2.69
N ALA A 76 9.03 -3.79 -3.66
CA ALA A 76 9.17 -3.48 -5.08
C ALA A 76 8.06 -2.57 -5.61
N ALA A 77 6.84 -2.72 -5.13
CA ALA A 77 5.68 -1.94 -5.55
C ALA A 77 4.62 -1.86 -4.44
N VAL A 78 3.80 -0.81 -4.51
CA VAL A 78 2.62 -0.62 -3.67
C VAL A 78 1.42 -0.35 -4.60
N ALA A 79 0.29 -0.99 -4.37
CA ALA A 79 -0.96 -0.68 -5.07
C ALA A 79 -2.09 -0.51 -4.06
N VAL A 80 -2.70 0.66 -4.07
CA VAL A 80 -3.83 0.98 -3.19
C VAL A 80 -5.05 1.41 -4.01
N PHE A 81 -6.23 1.07 -3.50
CA PHE A 81 -7.50 1.32 -4.16
C PHE A 81 -8.45 1.98 -3.17
N GLY A 82 -9.18 3.01 -3.62
CA GLY A 82 -10.12 3.71 -2.76
C GLY A 82 -9.45 4.32 -1.53
N ASN A 83 -8.28 4.90 -1.70
CA ASN A 83 -7.46 5.41 -0.60
C ASN A 83 -8.06 6.71 -0.01
N PRO A 84 -8.43 6.74 1.29
CA PRO A 84 -9.01 7.93 1.91
C PRO A 84 -8.12 9.16 1.86
N SER A 85 -6.79 9.01 1.90
CA SER A 85 -5.86 10.14 1.86
C SER A 85 -5.90 10.86 0.50
N ALA A 86 -6.21 10.15 -0.59
CA ALA A 86 -6.35 10.75 -1.91
C ALA A 86 -7.48 11.78 -1.97
N ARG A 87 -8.61 11.54 -1.26
CA ARG A 87 -9.71 12.52 -1.14
C ARG A 87 -9.28 13.84 -0.51
N LEU A 88 -8.28 13.81 0.35
CA LEU A 88 -7.71 15.00 1.01
C LEU A 88 -6.64 15.68 0.14
N GLY A 89 -6.51 15.31 -1.13
CA GLY A 89 -5.47 15.80 -2.03
C GLY A 89 -4.06 15.29 -1.67
N ARG A 90 -3.98 14.21 -0.91
CA ARG A 90 -2.73 13.64 -0.42
C ARG A 90 -2.61 12.15 -0.80
N PRO A 91 -2.60 11.80 -2.10
CA PRO A 91 -2.41 10.42 -2.52
C PRO A 91 -1.05 9.90 -2.07
N LEU A 92 -0.95 8.59 -1.88
CA LEU A 92 0.27 7.94 -1.40
C LEU A 92 1.47 8.17 -2.33
N THR A 93 1.22 8.37 -3.61
CA THR A 93 2.25 8.76 -4.60
C THR A 93 2.99 10.05 -4.24
N LEU A 94 2.35 10.96 -3.50
CA LEU A 94 2.93 12.23 -3.04
C LEU A 94 3.35 12.19 -1.57
N LEU A 95 2.71 11.35 -0.76
CA LEU A 95 2.95 11.28 0.69
C LEU A 95 4.26 10.57 1.04
N SER A 96 4.60 9.52 0.30
CA SER A 96 5.73 8.68 0.66
C SER A 96 7.00 9.05 -0.13
N PRO A 97 8.05 9.54 0.54
CA PRO A 97 9.32 9.83 -0.12
C PRO A 97 10.01 8.55 -0.65
N ASP A 98 9.87 7.44 0.07
CA ASP A 98 10.55 6.18 -0.27
C ASP A 98 9.75 5.32 -1.25
N PHE A 99 8.42 5.41 -1.22
CA PHE A 99 7.54 4.50 -1.97
C PHE A 99 6.71 5.20 -3.05
N GLY A 100 6.57 6.51 -3.05
CA GLY A 100 5.69 7.25 -3.97
C GLY A 100 5.95 6.91 -5.43
N ALA A 101 7.21 6.89 -5.87
CA ALA A 101 7.59 6.57 -7.25
C ALA A 101 7.31 5.11 -7.67
N ARG A 102 7.01 4.23 -6.71
CA ARG A 102 6.65 2.81 -6.94
C ARG A 102 5.28 2.47 -6.38
N THR A 103 4.40 3.47 -6.29
CA THR A 103 3.03 3.34 -5.84
C THR A 103 2.05 3.61 -6.99
N ALA A 104 1.06 2.73 -7.14
CA ALA A 104 -0.17 2.98 -7.87
C ALA A 104 -1.27 3.26 -6.85
N ASP A 105 -1.74 4.52 -6.79
CA ASP A 105 -2.87 4.94 -5.95
C ASP A 105 -4.07 5.17 -6.85
N LEU A 106 -5.03 4.25 -6.83
CA LEU A 106 -6.09 4.14 -7.81
C LEU A 106 -7.45 4.44 -7.19
N CYS A 107 -8.17 5.38 -7.80
CA CYS A 107 -9.49 5.80 -7.39
C CYS A 107 -10.48 5.64 -8.54
N ASN A 108 -11.59 4.91 -8.32
CA ASN A 108 -12.70 4.85 -9.26
C ASN A 108 -13.37 6.22 -9.38
N THR A 109 -13.83 6.53 -10.58
CA THR A 109 -14.65 7.72 -10.80
C THR A 109 -15.86 7.70 -9.88
N ASN A 110 -16.11 8.82 -9.19
CA ASN A 110 -17.20 9.01 -8.22
C ASN A 110 -17.13 8.18 -6.93
N ASP A 111 -16.04 7.43 -6.66
CA ASP A 111 -15.82 6.79 -5.37
C ASP A 111 -15.69 7.85 -4.25
N PRO A 112 -16.64 7.91 -3.28
CA PRO A 112 -16.64 8.94 -2.25
C PRO A 112 -15.51 8.79 -1.22
N ILE A 113 -14.83 7.66 -1.18
CA ILE A 113 -13.74 7.43 -0.22
C ILE A 113 -12.44 8.10 -0.67
N CYS A 114 -12.14 8.09 -1.97
CA CYS A 114 -10.90 8.63 -2.52
C CYS A 114 -11.09 9.87 -3.40
N SER A 115 -12.34 10.27 -3.70
CA SER A 115 -12.67 11.44 -4.51
C SER A 115 -13.79 12.27 -3.89
N SER A 116 -14.17 13.35 -4.54
CA SER A 116 -15.35 14.16 -4.18
C SER A 116 -16.67 13.57 -4.69
N GLY A 117 -16.66 12.36 -5.23
CA GLY A 117 -17.86 11.66 -5.69
C GLY A 117 -18.79 11.24 -4.56
N ASP A 118 -19.94 10.69 -4.92
CA ASP A 118 -21.02 10.29 -4.01
C ASP A 118 -21.62 8.90 -4.30
N ASP A 119 -20.97 8.15 -5.20
CA ASP A 119 -21.42 6.82 -5.61
C ASP A 119 -20.66 5.70 -4.88
N PHE A 120 -21.28 5.14 -3.83
CA PHE A 120 -20.69 4.03 -3.07
C PHE A 120 -20.56 2.72 -3.87
N ASP A 121 -21.33 2.52 -4.94
CA ASP A 121 -21.16 1.36 -5.80
C ASP A 121 -19.82 1.43 -6.54
N SER A 122 -19.38 2.64 -6.89
CA SER A 122 -18.03 2.88 -7.43
C SER A 122 -16.93 2.44 -6.47
N HIS A 123 -17.15 2.54 -5.15
CA HIS A 123 -16.18 2.07 -4.16
C HIS A 123 -16.00 0.55 -4.20
N SER A 124 -17.03 -0.21 -4.56
CA SER A 124 -17.02 -1.67 -4.58
C SER A 124 -16.64 -2.28 -5.94
N SER A 125 -16.59 -1.49 -7.02
CA SER A 125 -16.50 -1.97 -8.41
C SER A 125 -15.10 -1.87 -9.04
N TYR A 126 -14.03 -1.93 -8.26
CA TYR A 126 -12.65 -1.87 -8.76
C TYR A 126 -12.28 -3.00 -9.73
N PRO A 127 -12.72 -4.26 -9.53
CA PRO A 127 -12.49 -5.32 -10.50
C PRO A 127 -13.16 -5.04 -11.86
N GLU A 128 -14.42 -4.58 -11.83
CA GLU A 128 -15.25 -4.32 -13.01
C GLU A 128 -14.78 -3.10 -13.80
N SER A 129 -14.22 -2.08 -13.12
CA SER A 129 -13.65 -0.88 -13.74
C SER A 129 -12.33 -1.14 -14.49
N GLY A 130 -11.73 -2.31 -14.29
CA GLY A 130 -10.44 -2.68 -14.87
C GLY A 130 -9.22 -2.12 -14.14
N LEU A 131 -9.39 -1.34 -13.07
CA LEU A 131 -8.28 -0.76 -12.30
C LEU A 131 -7.43 -1.83 -11.62
N VAL A 132 -8.02 -2.94 -11.17
CA VAL A 132 -7.28 -4.08 -10.61
C VAL A 132 -6.36 -4.68 -11.67
N LYS A 133 -6.83 -4.86 -12.90
CA LYS A 133 -6.01 -5.36 -14.02
C LYS A 133 -4.88 -4.39 -14.36
N LEU A 134 -5.18 -3.09 -14.38
CA LEU A 134 -4.18 -2.05 -14.63
C LEU A 134 -3.07 -2.08 -13.56
N ALA A 135 -3.47 -2.17 -12.27
CA ALA A 135 -2.52 -2.30 -11.16
C ALA A 135 -1.63 -3.53 -11.29
N ALA A 136 -2.20 -4.69 -11.63
CA ALA A 136 -1.45 -5.93 -11.81
C ALA A 136 -0.39 -5.83 -12.92
N GLN A 137 -0.74 -5.21 -14.05
CA GLN A 137 0.18 -4.96 -15.15
C GLN A 137 1.31 -3.99 -14.74
N TRP A 138 0.96 -2.93 -14.03
CA TRP A 138 1.91 -1.94 -13.54
C TRP A 138 2.88 -2.55 -12.52
N ILE A 139 2.37 -3.31 -11.53
CA ILE A 139 3.17 -4.05 -10.53
C ILE A 139 4.17 -4.99 -11.23
N THR A 140 3.70 -5.76 -12.22
CA THR A 140 4.54 -6.72 -12.93
C THR A 140 5.76 -6.04 -13.55
N LYS A 141 5.56 -4.89 -14.22
CA LYS A 141 6.66 -4.10 -14.79
C LYS A 141 7.65 -3.63 -13.73
N HIS A 142 7.17 -3.12 -12.59
CA HIS A 142 8.03 -2.61 -11.52
C HIS A 142 8.84 -3.71 -10.85
N VAL A 143 8.25 -4.89 -10.63
CA VAL A 143 8.96 -6.05 -10.08
C VAL A 143 10.04 -6.55 -11.03
N GLN A 144 9.77 -6.57 -12.35
CA GLN A 144 10.76 -6.98 -13.36
C GLN A 144 11.92 -5.99 -13.47
N GLN A 145 11.66 -4.70 -13.52
CA GLN A 145 12.69 -3.66 -13.59
C GLN A 145 13.68 -3.73 -12.41
N ARG A 146 13.17 -4.02 -11.20
CA ARG A 146 14.01 -4.16 -10.02
C ARG A 146 14.87 -5.44 -10.01
N LYS A 147 14.45 -6.50 -10.72
CA LYS A 147 15.27 -7.69 -10.92
C LYS A 147 16.49 -7.39 -11.80
N THR A 148 16.31 -6.62 -12.85
CA THR A 148 17.41 -6.27 -13.77
C THR A 148 18.42 -5.29 -13.16
N SER A 149 17.96 -4.37 -12.29
CA SER A 149 18.86 -3.42 -11.60
C SER A 149 19.76 -4.10 -10.57
N THR A 150 19.31 -5.15 -9.90
CA THR A 150 20.11 -5.91 -8.93
C THR A 150 21.08 -6.90 -9.60
N ALA A 151 20.84 -7.30 -10.84
CA ALA A 151 21.73 -8.21 -11.58
C ALA A 151 22.93 -7.49 -12.24
N ASN A 152 22.89 -6.15 -12.33
CA ASN A 152 23.92 -5.31 -12.94
C ASN A 152 24.76 -4.51 -11.94
N SER A 153 24.61 -4.79 -10.63
CA SER A 153 25.38 -4.22 -9.52
C SER A 153 26.32 -5.24 -8.91
#